data_10455fd8cc90b26b43df2751b918e505
#
_entry.id   10455fd8cc90b26b43df2751b918e505
#
_cell.length_a   1.000
_cell.length_b   1.000
_cell.length_c   1.000
_cell.angle_alpha   90.00
_cell.angle_beta   90.00
_cell.angle_gamma   90.00
#
_symmetry.space_group_name_H-M   'P 1'
#
loop_
_entity.id
_entity.type
_entity.pdbx_description
1 polymer ?
#
loop_
_entity_poly.entity_id
_entity_poly.type
_entity_poly.pdbx_seq_one_letter_code
_entity_poly.pdbx_strand_id
1 'polypeptide(L)'
;LNLGGGTATVTGKVGTALDINATLARVPMSLANSFSPGLDAAGSISGTVKVTGAPANPAIVFNLDAAGVRTSQTRGAGVGAVSVSSSGTFGGNKLTFNANVGDGAGLGLKGGGTVTTAGTPSLVLDFNGVVPFGLLSQKLAAQGLSLSGTANVNVQVRGPATSPVIGGSISTSGARLVDARSGLAVNDLAADVSIAGGVARINRLTGTLSTRGSLSASGTVGINPAQGFPADLSIKLVDGRYTDGRVVTANLGGDLTIKGPLTSAPVIAGTVNLAKTVITVPDKLPGSLAALDVKHKNAPGAVKAQDKALRPPTTSGKGGGSGLALDVTVNAPNQIFIQGRGV
;
A
#
# COMPACT_ATOMS: atom_id res chain seq x y z
N LEU A 1 -30.10 -29.17 -5.51
CA LEU A 1 -30.17 -28.30 -4.33
C LEU A 1 -30.17 -26.86 -4.78
N ASN A 2 -31.15 -26.08 -4.32
CA ASN A 2 -31.13 -24.62 -4.51
C ASN A 2 -30.46 -23.97 -3.29
N LEU A 3 -29.44 -23.18 -3.53
CA LEU A 3 -28.56 -22.62 -2.50
C LEU A 3 -28.53 -21.07 -2.64
N GLY A 4 -29.59 -20.39 -2.14
CA GLY A 4 -29.59 -18.93 -2.06
C GLY A 4 -29.47 -18.20 -3.40
N GLY A 5 -30.05 -18.73 -4.49
CA GLY A 5 -29.99 -18.18 -5.85
C GLY A 5 -28.98 -18.88 -6.76
N GLY A 6 -28.15 -19.77 -6.22
CA GLY A 6 -27.32 -20.71 -6.97
C GLY A 6 -27.87 -22.13 -6.90
N THR A 7 -27.33 -23.01 -7.71
CA THR A 7 -27.72 -24.43 -7.73
C THR A 7 -26.51 -25.33 -7.57
N ALA A 8 -26.71 -26.42 -6.81
CA ALA A 8 -25.75 -27.53 -6.75
C ALA A 8 -26.45 -28.81 -7.18
N THR A 9 -25.95 -29.42 -8.22
CA THR A 9 -26.38 -30.74 -8.70
C THR A 9 -25.35 -31.74 -8.23
N VAL A 10 -25.80 -32.72 -7.46
CA VAL A 10 -24.94 -33.79 -6.94
C VAL A 10 -25.48 -35.14 -7.43
N THR A 11 -24.63 -35.92 -8.07
CA THR A 11 -24.93 -37.26 -8.57
C THR A 11 -23.83 -38.21 -8.14
N GLY A 12 -24.14 -39.49 -8.00
CA GLY A 12 -23.13 -40.50 -7.68
C GLY A 12 -23.59 -41.56 -6.70
N LYS A 13 -22.61 -42.26 -6.16
CA LYS A 13 -22.80 -43.38 -5.24
C LYS A 13 -21.99 -43.14 -3.96
N VAL A 14 -22.59 -43.51 -2.83
CA VAL A 14 -21.95 -43.50 -1.52
C VAL A 14 -22.06 -44.93 -0.96
N GLY A 15 -20.91 -45.54 -0.70
CA GLY A 15 -20.84 -46.92 -0.19
C GLY A 15 -19.45 -47.18 0.38
N THR A 16 -18.92 -48.36 0.16
CA THR A 16 -17.53 -48.72 0.51
C THR A 16 -16.50 -47.88 -0.27
N ALA A 17 -16.91 -47.39 -1.44
CA ALA A 17 -16.19 -46.41 -2.21
C ALA A 17 -17.15 -45.27 -2.58
N LEU A 18 -16.61 -44.03 -2.61
CA LEU A 18 -17.27 -42.83 -3.09
C LEU A 18 -17.08 -42.70 -4.61
N ASP A 19 -18.13 -42.31 -5.31
CA ASP A 19 -18.09 -41.80 -6.68
C ASP A 19 -19.17 -40.71 -6.78
N ILE A 20 -18.80 -39.49 -6.46
CA ILE A 20 -19.70 -38.35 -6.35
C ILE A 20 -19.22 -37.26 -7.34
N ASN A 21 -20.14 -36.79 -8.16
CA ASN A 21 -19.90 -35.63 -9.03
C ASN A 21 -20.85 -34.50 -8.60
N ALA A 22 -20.29 -33.36 -8.30
CA ALA A 22 -21.01 -32.14 -7.98
C ALA A 22 -20.74 -31.09 -9.03
N THR A 23 -21.81 -30.46 -9.52
CA THR A 23 -21.75 -29.29 -10.40
C THR A 23 -22.37 -28.13 -9.66
N LEU A 24 -21.62 -27.04 -9.54
CA LEU A 24 -22.01 -25.80 -8.89
C LEU A 24 -22.31 -24.75 -9.95
N ALA A 25 -23.41 -24.05 -9.82
CA ALA A 25 -23.76 -22.94 -10.70
C ALA A 25 -24.18 -21.73 -9.84
N ARG A 26 -23.34 -20.72 -9.82
CA ARG A 26 -23.53 -19.44 -9.10
C ARG A 26 -23.87 -19.58 -7.63
N VAL A 27 -23.30 -20.57 -6.94
CA VAL A 27 -23.51 -20.78 -5.51
C VAL A 27 -22.93 -19.58 -4.73
N PRO A 28 -23.70 -18.91 -3.87
CA PRO A 28 -23.22 -17.77 -3.11
C PRO A 28 -22.07 -18.13 -2.17
N MET A 29 -20.96 -17.40 -2.23
CA MET A 29 -19.84 -17.58 -1.31
C MET A 29 -20.17 -17.19 0.14
N SER A 30 -21.24 -16.42 0.35
CA SER A 30 -21.75 -16.09 1.69
C SER A 30 -22.13 -17.32 2.53
N LEU A 31 -22.37 -18.46 1.91
CA LEU A 31 -22.59 -19.72 2.63
C LEU A 31 -21.35 -20.13 3.45
N ALA A 32 -20.15 -19.76 3.01
CA ALA A 32 -18.91 -20.01 3.76
C ALA A 32 -18.86 -19.25 5.09
N ASN A 33 -19.59 -18.13 5.21
CA ASN A 33 -19.62 -17.31 6.42
C ASN A 33 -20.27 -18.04 7.60
N SER A 34 -21.12 -19.05 7.34
CA SER A 34 -21.68 -19.90 8.39
C SER A 34 -20.62 -20.78 9.07
N PHE A 35 -19.53 -21.07 8.37
CA PHE A 35 -18.40 -21.87 8.90
C PHE A 35 -17.25 -20.97 9.39
N SER A 36 -17.13 -19.77 8.84
CA SER A 36 -16.09 -18.79 9.18
C SER A 36 -16.64 -17.36 9.13
N PRO A 37 -17.33 -16.90 10.18
CA PRO A 37 -18.00 -15.60 10.17
C PRO A 37 -17.07 -14.41 9.91
N GLY A 38 -15.80 -14.50 10.34
CA GLY A 38 -14.77 -13.45 10.12
C GLY A 38 -14.31 -13.33 8.67
N LEU A 39 -14.67 -14.28 7.79
CA LEU A 39 -14.32 -14.22 6.38
C LEU A 39 -15.09 -13.14 5.63
N ASP A 40 -16.37 -12.94 5.99
CA ASP A 40 -17.29 -12.00 5.34
C ASP A 40 -17.22 -12.09 3.81
N ALA A 41 -17.31 -13.35 3.33
CA ALA A 41 -17.19 -13.67 1.91
C ALA A 41 -18.44 -13.24 1.15
N ALA A 42 -18.22 -12.62 -0.02
CA ALA A 42 -19.24 -12.29 -1.00
C ALA A 42 -18.78 -12.72 -2.39
N GLY A 43 -19.72 -12.83 -3.31
CA GLY A 43 -19.49 -13.34 -4.67
C GLY A 43 -20.19 -14.67 -4.89
N SER A 44 -19.92 -15.29 -6.02
CA SER A 44 -20.49 -16.58 -6.38
C SER A 44 -19.43 -17.53 -6.92
N ILE A 45 -19.64 -18.84 -6.70
CA ILE A 45 -18.75 -19.89 -7.19
C ILE A 45 -19.52 -20.81 -8.13
N SER A 46 -18.87 -21.19 -9.21
CA SER A 46 -19.34 -22.19 -10.19
C SER A 46 -18.22 -23.18 -10.48
N GLY A 47 -18.56 -24.35 -10.99
CA GLY A 47 -17.56 -25.33 -11.38
C GLY A 47 -17.97 -26.77 -11.04
N THR A 48 -16.97 -27.63 -10.99
CA THR A 48 -17.15 -29.06 -10.79
C THR A 48 -16.25 -29.57 -9.68
N VAL A 49 -16.78 -30.52 -8.91
CA VAL A 49 -16.04 -31.27 -7.88
C VAL A 49 -16.34 -32.73 -8.04
N LYS A 50 -15.31 -33.55 -8.17
CA LYS A 50 -15.42 -35.01 -8.21
C LYS A 50 -14.75 -35.59 -6.97
N VAL A 51 -15.48 -36.44 -6.25
CA VAL A 51 -14.98 -37.12 -5.05
C VAL A 51 -15.01 -38.61 -5.31
N THR A 52 -13.86 -39.27 -5.14
CA THR A 52 -13.70 -40.72 -5.36
C THR A 52 -12.93 -41.36 -4.21
N GLY A 53 -12.89 -42.70 -4.17
CA GLY A 53 -12.09 -43.46 -3.20
C GLY A 53 -12.81 -43.83 -1.93
N ALA A 54 -12.08 -44.32 -0.95
CA ALA A 54 -12.67 -44.74 0.33
C ALA A 54 -13.14 -43.52 1.16
N PRO A 55 -14.26 -43.59 1.89
CA PRO A 55 -14.74 -42.49 2.74
C PRO A 55 -13.72 -41.99 3.76
N ALA A 56 -12.86 -42.89 4.26
CA ALA A 56 -11.81 -42.50 5.20
C ALA A 56 -10.59 -41.79 4.56
N ASN A 57 -10.43 -41.91 3.24
CA ASN A 57 -9.35 -41.29 2.49
C ASN A 57 -9.84 -40.89 1.08
N PRO A 58 -10.70 -39.89 0.95
CA PRO A 58 -11.26 -39.47 -0.32
C PRO A 58 -10.21 -38.79 -1.19
N ALA A 59 -10.32 -39.04 -2.49
CA ALA A 59 -9.64 -38.26 -3.51
C ALA A 59 -10.62 -37.27 -4.13
N ILE A 60 -10.26 -35.99 -4.16
CA ILE A 60 -11.08 -34.90 -4.70
C ILE A 60 -10.33 -34.26 -5.86
N VAL A 61 -11.04 -34.04 -6.96
CA VAL A 61 -10.60 -33.23 -8.09
C VAL A 61 -11.59 -32.09 -8.24
N PHE A 62 -11.11 -30.88 -8.38
CA PHE A 62 -11.98 -29.71 -8.53
C PHE A 62 -11.50 -28.77 -9.63
N ASN A 63 -12.47 -28.09 -10.24
CA ASN A 63 -12.26 -26.97 -11.14
C ASN A 63 -13.35 -25.95 -10.82
N LEU A 64 -12.95 -24.80 -10.28
CA LEU A 64 -13.84 -23.81 -9.68
C LEU A 64 -13.52 -22.41 -10.22
N ASP A 65 -14.58 -21.71 -10.58
CA ASP A 65 -14.55 -20.29 -10.97
C ASP A 65 -15.40 -19.49 -10.00
N ALA A 66 -14.79 -18.52 -9.36
CA ALA A 66 -15.47 -17.62 -8.45
C ALA A 66 -15.46 -16.19 -9.03
N ALA A 67 -16.62 -15.56 -9.04
CA ALA A 67 -16.82 -14.22 -9.56
C ALA A 67 -17.29 -13.26 -8.47
N GLY A 68 -16.80 -12.02 -8.53
CA GLY A 68 -17.18 -10.97 -7.59
C GLY A 68 -16.70 -11.22 -6.15
N VAL A 69 -15.62 -11.96 -6.00
CA VAL A 69 -15.08 -12.38 -4.70
C VAL A 69 -14.61 -11.17 -3.91
N ARG A 70 -15.13 -11.04 -2.69
CA ARG A 70 -14.69 -10.08 -1.69
C ARG A 70 -14.64 -10.78 -0.33
N THR A 71 -13.67 -10.42 0.48
CA THR A 71 -13.55 -10.87 1.87
C THR A 71 -13.26 -9.67 2.76
N SER A 72 -13.32 -9.83 4.09
CA SER A 72 -12.89 -8.79 5.03
C SER A 72 -11.45 -8.35 4.76
N GLN A 73 -10.55 -9.29 4.43
CA GLN A 73 -9.14 -9.03 4.15
C GLN A 73 -8.95 -8.22 2.85
N THR A 74 -9.63 -8.61 1.76
CA THR A 74 -9.54 -7.88 0.48
C THR A 74 -10.10 -6.45 0.61
N ARG A 75 -11.20 -6.27 1.34
CA ARG A 75 -11.75 -4.94 1.63
C ARG A 75 -10.80 -4.10 2.48
N GLY A 76 -10.22 -4.67 3.53
CA GLY A 76 -9.22 -4.00 4.38
C GLY A 76 -7.96 -3.59 3.61
N ALA A 77 -7.61 -4.34 2.57
CA ALA A 77 -6.50 -4.04 1.67
C ALA A 77 -6.85 -3.03 0.56
N GLY A 78 -8.13 -2.62 0.43
CA GLY A 78 -8.59 -1.73 -0.65
C GLY A 78 -8.75 -2.44 -2.00
N VAL A 79 -8.73 -3.78 -2.02
CA VAL A 79 -8.94 -4.57 -3.23
C VAL A 79 -10.43 -4.67 -3.52
N GLY A 80 -10.81 -4.35 -4.74
CA GLY A 80 -12.19 -4.48 -5.24
C GLY A 80 -12.65 -5.95 -5.34
N ALA A 81 -13.74 -6.16 -6.06
CA ALA A 81 -14.18 -7.51 -6.37
C ALA A 81 -13.19 -8.17 -7.32
N VAL A 82 -12.79 -9.39 -7.03
CA VAL A 82 -11.89 -10.18 -7.89
C VAL A 82 -12.59 -11.41 -8.45
N SER A 83 -12.12 -11.88 -9.57
CA SER A 83 -12.44 -13.22 -10.10
C SER A 83 -11.30 -14.14 -9.77
N VAL A 84 -11.64 -15.39 -9.42
CA VAL A 84 -10.66 -16.44 -9.10
C VAL A 84 -11.03 -17.68 -9.87
N SER A 85 -10.12 -18.19 -10.69
CA SER A 85 -10.21 -19.53 -11.24
C SER A 85 -9.20 -20.44 -10.55
N SER A 86 -9.64 -21.61 -10.12
CA SER A 86 -8.76 -22.54 -9.40
C SER A 86 -9.08 -23.97 -9.77
N SER A 87 -8.04 -24.76 -9.99
CA SER A 87 -8.14 -26.20 -10.21
C SER A 87 -7.14 -26.94 -9.34
N GLY A 88 -7.49 -28.15 -8.93
CA GLY A 88 -6.59 -28.89 -8.08
C GLY A 88 -7.11 -30.25 -7.68
N THR A 89 -6.34 -30.90 -6.81
CA THR A 89 -6.61 -32.22 -6.26
C THR A 89 -6.36 -32.21 -4.75
N PHE A 90 -7.18 -32.95 -4.05
CA PHE A 90 -6.97 -33.28 -2.64
C PHE A 90 -6.96 -34.81 -2.47
N GLY A 91 -6.02 -35.35 -1.74
CA GLY A 91 -5.90 -36.75 -1.40
C GLY A 91 -4.70 -36.98 -0.50
N GLY A 92 -4.76 -37.99 0.38
CA GLY A 92 -3.69 -38.27 1.31
C GLY A 92 -3.34 -37.09 2.21
N ASN A 93 -4.33 -36.32 2.67
CA ASN A 93 -4.14 -35.10 3.47
C ASN A 93 -3.33 -33.99 2.79
N LYS A 94 -3.27 -33.98 1.46
CA LYS A 94 -2.55 -33.00 0.67
C LYS A 94 -3.47 -32.38 -0.37
N LEU A 95 -3.63 -31.07 -0.31
CA LEU A 95 -4.23 -30.26 -1.35
C LEU A 95 -3.13 -29.76 -2.28
N THR A 96 -3.28 -29.97 -3.58
CA THR A 96 -2.45 -29.36 -4.62
C THR A 96 -3.35 -28.56 -5.54
N PHE A 97 -3.01 -27.32 -5.82
CA PHE A 97 -3.86 -26.45 -6.63
C PHE A 97 -3.07 -25.44 -7.43
N ASN A 98 -3.69 -24.95 -8.50
CA ASN A 98 -3.33 -23.74 -9.21
C ASN A 98 -4.47 -22.74 -9.10
N ALA A 99 -4.16 -21.47 -9.11
CA ALA A 99 -5.15 -20.40 -9.07
C ALA A 99 -4.71 -19.19 -9.93
N ASN A 100 -5.70 -18.55 -10.55
CA ASN A 100 -5.54 -17.25 -11.19
C ASN A 100 -6.51 -16.29 -10.53
N VAL A 101 -6.02 -15.10 -10.19
CA VAL A 101 -6.80 -14.04 -9.55
C VAL A 101 -6.69 -12.78 -10.39
N GLY A 102 -7.80 -12.14 -10.67
CA GLY A 102 -7.82 -10.89 -11.41
C GLY A 102 -9.04 -10.03 -11.09
N ASP A 103 -8.93 -8.73 -11.29
CA ASP A 103 -10.04 -7.78 -11.09
C ASP A 103 -10.56 -7.19 -12.41
N GLY A 104 -9.96 -7.57 -13.55
CA GLY A 104 -10.26 -6.98 -14.86
C GLY A 104 -9.76 -5.55 -15.03
N ALA A 105 -9.15 -4.94 -14.02
CA ALA A 105 -8.69 -3.55 -13.99
C ALA A 105 -7.15 -3.42 -13.87
N GLY A 106 -6.43 -4.54 -14.00
CA GLY A 106 -4.98 -4.55 -13.98
C GLY A 106 -4.34 -5.45 -12.93
N LEU A 107 -5.08 -5.86 -11.90
CA LEU A 107 -4.63 -6.91 -10.99
C LEU A 107 -4.66 -8.27 -11.71
N GLY A 108 -3.54 -8.95 -11.73
CA GLY A 108 -3.44 -10.30 -12.28
C GLY A 108 -2.38 -11.08 -11.54
N LEU A 109 -2.80 -12.09 -10.76
CA LEU A 109 -1.91 -12.99 -10.04
C LEU A 109 -2.19 -14.43 -10.49
N LYS A 110 -1.15 -15.21 -10.67
CA LYS A 110 -1.22 -16.65 -10.94
C LYS A 110 -0.21 -17.38 -10.09
N GLY A 111 -0.59 -18.56 -9.70
CA GLY A 111 0.25 -19.41 -8.88
C GLY A 111 -0.49 -20.62 -8.38
N GLY A 112 -0.02 -21.15 -7.27
CA GLY A 112 -0.59 -22.35 -6.65
C GLY A 112 0.39 -22.95 -5.67
N GLY A 113 0.23 -24.22 -5.44
CA GLY A 113 1.13 -24.96 -4.58
C GLY A 113 0.45 -26.09 -3.82
N THR A 114 0.97 -26.37 -2.65
CA THR A 114 0.47 -27.47 -1.82
C THR A 114 0.17 -27.01 -0.40
N VAL A 115 -0.91 -27.56 0.16
CA VAL A 115 -1.28 -27.43 1.57
C VAL A 115 -1.37 -28.86 2.14
N THR A 116 -0.55 -29.15 3.12
CA THR A 116 -0.62 -30.40 3.87
C THR A 116 -1.52 -30.18 5.08
N THR A 117 -2.50 -31.07 5.30
CA THR A 117 -3.49 -30.93 6.37
C THR A 117 -3.30 -31.95 7.52
N ALA A 118 -2.39 -32.90 7.37
CA ALA A 118 -2.04 -33.83 8.43
C ALA A 118 -1.11 -33.20 9.46
N GLY A 119 -1.35 -33.44 10.74
CA GLY A 119 -0.55 -32.86 11.83
C GLY A 119 -0.66 -31.35 11.87
N THR A 120 0.47 -30.66 11.94
CA THR A 120 0.51 -29.19 11.80
C THR A 120 0.40 -28.82 10.33
N PRO A 121 -0.70 -28.17 9.89
CA PRO A 121 -0.87 -27.78 8.50
C PRO A 121 0.31 -26.96 7.99
N SER A 122 0.84 -27.29 6.82
CA SER A 122 1.96 -26.58 6.22
C SER A 122 1.67 -26.13 4.79
N LEU A 123 2.28 -25.02 4.42
CA LEU A 123 2.08 -24.32 3.15
C LEU A 123 3.36 -24.35 2.32
N VAL A 124 3.20 -24.60 1.02
CA VAL A 124 4.23 -24.40 -0.01
C VAL A 124 3.51 -23.76 -1.19
N LEU A 125 3.47 -22.42 -1.23
CA LEU A 125 2.74 -21.66 -2.21
C LEU A 125 3.66 -20.71 -2.95
N ASP A 126 3.43 -20.55 -4.26
CA ASP A 126 4.11 -19.62 -5.15
C ASP A 126 3.09 -18.86 -5.96
N PHE A 127 3.17 -17.53 -5.91
CA PHE A 127 2.32 -16.63 -6.70
C PHE A 127 3.17 -15.58 -7.39
N ASN A 128 2.86 -15.29 -8.64
CA ASN A 128 3.48 -14.21 -9.39
C ASN A 128 2.42 -13.43 -10.18
N GLY A 129 2.72 -12.20 -10.52
CA GLY A 129 1.84 -11.39 -11.35
C GLY A 129 2.05 -9.89 -11.22
N VAL A 130 1.03 -9.16 -11.59
CA VAL A 130 1.01 -7.70 -11.64
C VAL A 130 -0.01 -7.15 -10.64
N VAL A 131 0.41 -6.16 -9.88
CA VAL A 131 -0.42 -5.45 -8.91
C VAL A 131 -0.41 -3.95 -9.25
N PRO A 132 -1.54 -3.34 -9.61
CA PRO A 132 -1.61 -1.92 -9.88
C PRO A 132 -1.53 -1.12 -8.58
N PHE A 133 -0.75 -0.04 -8.58
CA PHE A 133 -0.65 0.85 -7.43
C PHE A 133 -1.94 1.61 -7.10
N GLY A 134 -2.89 1.65 -8.04
CA GLY A 134 -4.24 2.17 -7.81
C GLY A 134 -4.96 1.52 -6.61
N LEU A 135 -4.61 0.29 -6.23
CA LEU A 135 -5.12 -0.36 -5.03
C LEU A 135 -4.72 0.37 -3.73
N LEU A 136 -3.63 1.12 -3.75
CA LEU A 136 -3.15 1.91 -2.61
C LEU A 136 -3.72 3.33 -2.59
N SER A 137 -4.49 3.73 -3.62
CA SER A 137 -4.92 5.12 -3.85
C SER A 137 -5.65 5.75 -2.67
N GLN A 138 -6.57 5.03 -2.02
CA GLN A 138 -7.31 5.55 -0.87
C GLN A 138 -6.41 5.83 0.34
N LYS A 139 -5.46 4.93 0.62
CA LYS A 139 -4.52 5.09 1.75
C LYS A 139 -3.53 6.21 1.52
N LEU A 140 -3.03 6.33 0.29
CA LEU A 140 -2.07 7.36 -0.10
C LEU A 140 -2.73 8.74 -0.22
N ALA A 141 -3.95 8.81 -0.74
CA ALA A 141 -4.71 10.07 -0.86
C ALA A 141 -4.97 10.73 0.51
N ALA A 142 -5.22 9.94 1.56
CA ALA A 142 -5.34 10.44 2.92
C ALA A 142 -4.07 11.18 3.41
N GLN A 143 -2.92 10.85 2.82
CA GLN A 143 -1.63 11.48 3.11
C GLN A 143 -1.25 12.56 2.08
N GLY A 144 -2.13 12.86 1.11
CA GLY A 144 -1.87 13.79 0.02
C GLY A 144 -0.97 13.22 -1.08
N LEU A 145 -0.78 11.90 -1.11
CA LEU A 145 0.06 11.21 -2.08
C LEU A 145 -0.78 10.49 -3.14
N SER A 146 -0.29 10.47 -4.37
CA SER A 146 -0.83 9.68 -5.47
C SER A 146 0.28 8.88 -6.11
N LEU A 147 0.09 7.56 -6.19
CA LEU A 147 1.03 6.63 -6.82
C LEU A 147 0.33 5.93 -7.98
N SER A 148 0.91 6.01 -9.16
CA SER A 148 0.41 5.37 -10.38
C SER A 148 1.46 4.45 -10.99
N GLY A 149 0.98 3.49 -11.79
CA GLY A 149 1.81 2.42 -12.36
C GLY A 149 1.47 1.06 -11.76
N THR A 150 2.35 0.10 -11.97
CA THR A 150 2.18 -1.30 -11.56
C THR A 150 3.45 -1.86 -10.94
N ALA A 151 3.30 -2.84 -10.07
CA ALA A 151 4.40 -3.66 -9.58
C ALA A 151 4.28 -5.10 -10.11
N ASN A 152 5.39 -5.67 -10.52
CA ASN A 152 5.53 -7.12 -10.69
C ASN A 152 5.86 -7.71 -9.32
N VAL A 153 5.11 -8.73 -8.94
CA VAL A 153 5.28 -9.41 -7.65
C VAL A 153 5.58 -10.90 -7.87
N ASN A 154 6.47 -11.42 -7.06
CA ASN A 154 6.69 -12.85 -6.89
C ASN A 154 6.66 -13.10 -5.38
N VAL A 155 5.69 -13.87 -4.92
CA VAL A 155 5.50 -14.14 -3.49
C VAL A 155 5.55 -15.64 -3.25
N GLN A 156 6.32 -16.04 -2.26
CA GLN A 156 6.45 -17.40 -1.79
C GLN A 156 5.99 -17.48 -0.35
N VAL A 157 5.19 -18.49 -0.04
CA VAL A 157 4.74 -18.74 1.34
C VAL A 157 5.14 -20.17 1.70
N ARG A 158 5.87 -20.34 2.77
CA ARG A 158 6.43 -21.62 3.20
C ARG A 158 6.24 -21.82 4.70
N GLY A 159 6.11 -23.09 5.12
CA GLY A 159 6.12 -23.48 6.51
C GLY A 159 4.74 -23.63 7.14
N PRO A 160 4.65 -23.70 8.47
CA PRO A 160 3.41 -23.91 9.20
C PRO A 160 2.35 -22.85 8.89
N ALA A 161 1.09 -23.24 8.71
CA ALA A 161 -0.01 -22.32 8.43
C ALA A 161 -0.24 -21.29 9.56
N THR A 162 0.18 -21.60 10.79
CA THR A 162 0.10 -20.73 11.98
C THR A 162 1.20 -19.68 12.02
N SER A 163 2.33 -19.93 11.35
CA SER A 163 3.48 -19.01 11.32
C SER A 163 4.22 -19.13 9.99
N PRO A 164 3.59 -18.75 8.87
CA PRO A 164 4.19 -18.89 7.56
C PRO A 164 5.35 -17.91 7.36
N VAL A 165 6.38 -18.37 6.67
CA VAL A 165 7.48 -17.52 6.22
C VAL A 165 7.13 -17.00 4.82
N ILE A 166 7.09 -15.69 4.68
CA ILE A 166 6.84 -15.01 3.40
C ILE A 166 8.18 -14.56 2.83
N GLY A 167 8.42 -14.92 1.58
CA GLY A 167 9.56 -14.50 0.80
C GLY A 167 9.15 -14.04 -0.60
N GLY A 168 10.12 -13.54 -1.38
CA GLY A 168 9.86 -13.18 -2.76
C GLY A 168 10.52 -11.89 -3.20
N SER A 169 9.93 -11.27 -4.23
CA SER A 169 10.43 -10.01 -4.79
C SER A 169 9.28 -9.14 -5.30
N ILE A 170 9.51 -7.83 -5.28
CA ILE A 170 8.64 -6.83 -5.89
C ILE A 170 9.51 -5.94 -6.76
N SER A 171 9.11 -5.72 -8.00
CA SER A 171 9.80 -4.78 -8.88
C SER A 171 8.80 -3.86 -9.58
N THR A 172 9.21 -2.63 -9.82
CA THR A 172 8.45 -1.68 -10.63
C THR A 172 9.37 -0.86 -11.52
N SER A 173 8.84 -0.39 -12.64
CA SER A 173 9.52 0.53 -13.54
C SER A 173 8.50 1.49 -14.13
N GLY A 174 8.90 2.75 -14.32
CA GLY A 174 8.04 3.77 -14.92
C GLY A 174 6.85 4.20 -14.05
N ALA A 175 6.88 3.92 -12.75
CA ALA A 175 5.85 4.39 -11.83
C ALA A 175 5.99 5.90 -11.57
N ARG A 176 4.93 6.53 -11.09
CA ARG A 176 4.92 7.96 -10.78
C ARG A 176 4.29 8.21 -9.42
N LEU A 177 5.04 8.91 -8.56
CA LEU A 177 4.57 9.38 -7.25
C LEU A 177 4.39 10.90 -7.31
N VAL A 178 3.25 11.39 -6.82
CA VAL A 178 2.93 12.82 -6.74
C VAL A 178 2.55 13.15 -5.30
N ASP A 179 3.17 14.19 -4.75
CA ASP A 179 2.72 14.84 -3.52
C ASP A 179 1.87 16.05 -3.89
N ALA A 180 0.57 15.97 -3.62
CA ALA A 180 -0.38 17.03 -3.94
C ALA A 180 -0.17 18.31 -3.10
N ARG A 181 0.48 18.21 -1.95
CA ARG A 181 0.72 19.36 -1.05
C ARG A 181 1.85 20.24 -1.55
N SER A 182 2.95 19.63 -1.96
CA SER A 182 4.12 20.36 -2.49
C SER A 182 4.07 20.54 -4.01
N GLY A 183 3.20 19.82 -4.72
CA GLY A 183 3.18 19.77 -6.18
C GLY A 183 4.37 19.02 -6.79
N LEU A 184 5.21 18.42 -5.97
CA LEU A 184 6.36 17.65 -6.44
C LEU A 184 5.92 16.28 -6.95
N ALA A 185 6.52 15.85 -8.04
CA ALA A 185 6.36 14.49 -8.53
C ALA A 185 7.71 13.82 -8.73
N VAL A 186 7.74 12.52 -8.47
CA VAL A 186 8.83 11.62 -8.84
C VAL A 186 8.34 10.80 -10.02
N ASN A 187 8.96 10.97 -11.17
CA ASN A 187 8.68 10.24 -12.41
C ASN A 187 9.68 9.09 -12.57
N ASP A 188 9.37 8.17 -13.45
CA ASP A 188 10.24 7.04 -13.82
C ASP A 188 10.72 6.25 -12.59
N LEU A 189 9.83 6.16 -11.58
CA LEU A 189 10.14 5.45 -10.36
C LEU A 189 10.37 3.98 -10.70
N ALA A 190 11.57 3.51 -10.43
CA ALA A 190 11.96 2.12 -10.55
C ALA A 190 12.42 1.61 -9.20
N ALA A 191 11.96 0.43 -8.81
CA ALA A 191 12.35 -0.20 -7.56
C ALA A 191 12.56 -1.71 -7.74
N ASP A 192 13.49 -2.23 -6.95
CA ASP A 192 13.76 -3.65 -6.76
C ASP A 192 13.79 -3.93 -5.27
N VAL A 193 12.91 -4.80 -4.83
CA VAL A 193 12.71 -5.15 -3.42
C VAL A 193 12.72 -6.66 -3.27
N SER A 194 13.53 -7.18 -2.37
CA SER A 194 13.53 -8.58 -1.96
C SER A 194 12.87 -8.74 -0.60
N ILE A 195 12.10 -9.82 -0.44
CA ILE A 195 11.39 -10.13 0.81
C ILE A 195 11.93 -11.43 1.36
N ALA A 196 12.39 -11.42 2.60
CA ALA A 196 12.83 -12.61 3.30
C ALA A 196 12.70 -12.42 4.83
N GLY A 197 12.23 -13.46 5.52
CA GLY A 197 12.19 -13.46 6.98
C GLY A 197 11.40 -12.31 7.62
N GLY A 198 10.32 -11.86 6.97
CA GLY A 198 9.52 -10.74 7.48
C GLY A 198 10.14 -9.36 7.26
N VAL A 199 11.18 -9.27 6.43
CA VAL A 199 11.86 -8.01 6.09
C VAL A 199 11.81 -7.81 4.58
N ALA A 200 11.36 -6.64 4.14
CA ALA A 200 11.51 -6.14 2.79
C ALA A 200 12.79 -5.32 2.69
N ARG A 201 13.72 -5.75 1.85
CA ARG A 201 14.96 -5.04 1.53
C ARG A 201 14.79 -4.32 0.22
N ILE A 202 14.88 -3.02 0.23
CA ILE A 202 14.94 -2.17 -0.96
C ILE A 202 16.37 -2.21 -1.48
N ASN A 203 16.63 -3.05 -2.48
CA ASN A 203 17.96 -3.19 -3.09
C ASN A 203 18.30 -1.94 -3.88
N ARG A 204 17.31 -1.38 -4.59
CA ARG A 204 17.41 -0.15 -5.34
C ARG A 204 16.02 0.47 -5.49
N LEU A 205 15.95 1.76 -5.30
CA LEU A 205 14.85 2.61 -5.71
C LEU A 205 15.45 3.86 -6.35
N THR A 206 14.99 4.21 -7.54
CA THR A 206 15.45 5.40 -8.27
C THR A 206 14.27 6.10 -8.91
N GLY A 207 14.37 7.41 -9.11
CA GLY A 207 13.37 8.20 -9.81
C GLY A 207 13.90 9.59 -10.16
N THR A 208 13.18 10.30 -11.03
CA THR A 208 13.51 11.66 -11.45
C THR A 208 12.47 12.63 -10.91
N LEU A 209 12.91 13.74 -10.35
CA LEU A 209 12.00 14.80 -9.89
C LEU A 209 11.41 15.56 -11.09
N SER A 210 10.11 15.89 -11.00
CA SER A 210 9.42 16.65 -12.06
C SER A 210 10.03 18.03 -12.30
N THR A 211 10.66 18.59 -11.28
CA THR A 211 11.30 19.91 -11.34
C THR A 211 12.77 19.87 -11.76
N ARG A 212 13.39 18.74 -11.75
CA ARG A 212 14.80 18.41 -12.06
C ARG A 212 15.44 17.65 -10.89
N GLY A 213 16.40 16.81 -11.22
CA GLY A 213 17.20 16.02 -10.27
C GLY A 213 16.76 14.58 -10.17
N SER A 214 17.53 13.81 -9.45
CA SER A 214 17.30 12.39 -9.25
C SER A 214 17.25 12.04 -7.77
N LEU A 215 16.40 11.08 -7.46
CA LEU A 215 16.24 10.48 -6.15
C LEU A 215 16.73 9.02 -6.23
N SER A 216 17.46 8.58 -5.23
CA SER A 216 17.72 7.16 -5.01
C SER A 216 17.50 6.79 -3.54
N ALA A 217 17.07 5.57 -3.29
CA ALA A 217 16.90 5.06 -1.93
C ALA A 217 17.24 3.58 -1.85
N SER A 218 17.66 3.15 -0.67
CA SER A 218 17.91 1.75 -0.30
C SER A 218 17.69 1.55 1.18
N GLY A 219 17.62 0.30 1.63
CA GLY A 219 17.47 -0.01 3.05
C GLY A 219 16.50 -1.15 3.32
N THR A 220 15.90 -1.15 4.49
CA THR A 220 15.01 -2.24 4.95
C THR A 220 13.75 -1.72 5.59
N VAL A 221 12.66 -2.50 5.45
CA VAL A 221 11.38 -2.27 6.11
C VAL A 221 10.89 -3.60 6.69
N GLY A 222 10.67 -3.66 7.98
CA GLY A 222 10.05 -4.82 8.63
C GLY A 222 8.57 -4.95 8.24
N ILE A 223 8.16 -6.13 7.80
CA ILE A 223 6.77 -6.43 7.42
C ILE A 223 6.00 -6.83 8.69
N ASN A 224 5.87 -5.90 9.62
CA ASN A 224 5.15 -6.13 10.88
C ASN A 224 4.21 -4.95 11.17
N PRO A 225 2.90 -5.08 10.89
CA PRO A 225 1.92 -4.03 11.15
C PRO A 225 1.82 -3.65 12.63
N ALA A 226 1.98 -4.62 13.54
CA ALA A 226 1.90 -4.37 14.98
C ALA A 226 3.05 -3.49 15.50
N GLN A 227 4.21 -3.52 14.80
CA GLN A 227 5.36 -2.66 15.09
C GLN A 227 5.40 -1.40 14.23
N GLY A 228 4.34 -1.14 13.44
CA GLY A 228 4.24 0.05 12.59
C GLY A 228 5.19 0.06 11.39
N PHE A 229 5.60 -1.11 10.89
CA PHE A 229 6.54 -1.25 9.77
C PHE A 229 7.88 -0.56 10.04
N PRO A 230 8.70 -1.08 10.97
CA PRO A 230 9.98 -0.47 11.32
C PRO A 230 10.90 -0.40 10.09
N ALA A 231 11.43 0.78 9.81
CA ALA A 231 12.26 1.06 8.65
C ALA A 231 13.65 1.56 9.04
N ASP A 232 14.62 1.28 8.19
CA ASP A 232 15.94 1.90 8.13
C ASP A 232 16.27 2.14 6.67
N LEU A 233 16.02 3.36 6.20
CA LEU A 233 16.14 3.76 4.81
C LEU A 233 17.18 4.86 4.67
N SER A 234 17.98 4.78 3.60
CA SER A 234 18.88 5.84 3.16
C SER A 234 18.37 6.39 1.84
N ILE A 235 18.28 7.71 1.75
CA ILE A 235 17.78 8.43 0.59
C ILE A 235 18.84 9.44 0.16
N LYS A 236 19.17 9.44 -1.13
CA LYS A 236 20.07 10.42 -1.74
C LYS A 236 19.34 11.22 -2.79
N LEU A 237 19.47 12.52 -2.71
CA LEU A 237 18.94 13.49 -3.65
C LEU A 237 20.09 14.20 -4.35
N VAL A 238 20.07 14.25 -5.69
CA VAL A 238 21.12 14.87 -6.52
C VAL A 238 20.47 15.87 -7.47
N ASP A 239 20.99 17.08 -7.53
CA ASP A 239 20.56 18.16 -8.41
C ASP A 239 19.06 18.43 -8.41
N GLY A 240 18.40 18.22 -7.26
CA GLY A 240 17.01 18.52 -7.06
C GLY A 240 16.73 20.01 -7.22
N ARG A 241 15.59 20.38 -7.80
CA ARG A 241 15.12 21.74 -7.84
C ARG A 241 13.79 21.82 -7.10
N TYR A 242 13.74 22.71 -6.11
CA TYR A 242 12.51 23.08 -5.43
C TYR A 242 12.06 24.48 -5.91
N THR A 243 10.79 24.65 -6.11
CA THR A 243 10.18 25.96 -6.34
C THR A 243 8.79 25.98 -5.73
N ASP A 244 8.46 27.04 -5.00
CA ASP A 244 7.10 27.32 -4.55
C ASP A 244 6.29 28.11 -5.61
N GLY A 245 6.92 28.40 -6.76
CA GLY A 245 6.32 29.11 -7.88
C GLY A 245 6.17 30.63 -7.69
N ARG A 246 6.54 31.17 -6.53
CA ARG A 246 6.35 32.61 -6.20
C ARG A 246 7.57 33.27 -5.60
N VAL A 247 8.10 32.74 -4.53
CA VAL A 247 9.11 33.42 -3.70
C VAL A 247 10.44 32.68 -3.76
N VAL A 248 10.46 31.36 -3.72
CA VAL A 248 11.69 30.59 -3.55
C VAL A 248 11.90 29.63 -4.72
N THR A 249 13.11 29.66 -5.26
CA THR A 249 13.64 28.61 -6.13
C THR A 249 15.02 28.21 -5.60
N ALA A 250 15.18 26.94 -5.28
CA ALA A 250 16.43 26.40 -4.74
C ALA A 250 16.86 25.14 -5.50
N ASN A 251 18.15 25.05 -5.81
CA ASN A 251 18.75 23.77 -6.20
C ASN A 251 19.26 23.10 -4.93
N LEU A 252 18.94 21.84 -4.76
CA LEU A 252 19.24 21.11 -3.53
C LEU A 252 19.70 19.68 -3.81
N GLY A 253 20.53 19.21 -2.94
CA GLY A 253 20.95 17.82 -2.89
C GLY A 253 21.11 17.43 -1.42
N GLY A 254 21.33 16.16 -1.15
CA GLY A 254 21.53 15.74 0.22
C GLY A 254 21.40 14.24 0.43
N ASP A 255 21.75 13.86 1.62
CA ASP A 255 21.66 12.49 2.11
C ASP A 255 20.77 12.49 3.35
N LEU A 256 19.68 11.74 3.29
CA LEU A 256 18.70 11.62 4.36
C LEU A 256 18.56 10.17 4.78
N THR A 257 18.19 9.96 6.03
CA THR A 257 17.81 8.64 6.56
C THR A 257 16.42 8.71 7.15
N ILE A 258 15.66 7.62 7.03
CA ILE A 258 14.36 7.45 7.70
C ILE A 258 14.49 6.23 8.60
N LYS A 259 14.34 6.42 9.90
CA LYS A 259 14.43 5.33 10.89
C LYS A 259 13.20 5.27 11.78
N GLY A 260 12.83 4.05 12.15
CA GLY A 260 11.71 3.79 13.07
C GLY A 260 10.41 3.40 12.38
N PRO A 261 9.30 3.38 13.13
CA PRO A 261 8.01 2.89 12.63
C PRO A 261 7.37 3.89 11.65
N LEU A 262 7.18 3.48 10.40
CA LEU A 262 6.64 4.35 9.33
C LEU A 262 5.21 4.87 9.60
N THR A 263 4.42 4.12 10.39
CA THR A 263 3.01 4.48 10.65
C THR A 263 2.79 5.31 11.92
N SER A 264 3.82 5.53 12.74
CA SER A 264 3.65 6.27 14.00
C SER A 264 4.61 7.45 14.17
N ALA A 265 5.90 7.20 14.29
CA ALA A 265 6.88 8.24 14.63
C ALA A 265 8.23 7.97 13.95
N PRO A 266 8.33 7.98 12.62
CA PRO A 266 9.63 7.87 11.95
C PRO A 266 10.47 9.13 12.23
N VAL A 267 11.79 8.93 12.35
CA VAL A 267 12.78 9.99 12.42
C VAL A 267 13.38 10.18 11.04
N ILE A 268 13.29 11.39 10.51
CA ILE A 268 14.02 11.80 9.30
C ILE A 268 15.22 12.61 9.74
N ALA A 269 16.42 12.11 9.45
CA ALA A 269 17.68 12.76 9.80
C ALA A 269 18.59 12.88 8.59
N GLY A 270 19.57 13.79 8.65
CA GLY A 270 20.60 13.92 7.63
C GLY A 270 20.90 15.36 7.23
N THR A 271 21.42 15.54 6.02
CA THR A 271 21.89 16.84 5.53
C THR A 271 21.25 17.17 4.19
N VAL A 272 20.73 18.37 4.05
CA VAL A 272 20.28 18.97 2.80
C VAL A 272 21.23 20.14 2.47
N ASN A 273 21.86 20.07 1.30
CA ASN A 273 22.73 21.12 0.80
C ASN A 273 21.96 21.96 -0.21
N LEU A 274 21.81 23.23 0.07
CA LEU A 274 21.27 24.20 -0.86
C LEU A 274 22.43 24.74 -1.73
N ALA A 275 22.31 24.54 -3.04
CA ALA A 275 23.21 25.17 -4.01
C ALA A 275 22.68 26.58 -4.35
N LYS A 276 22.35 26.85 -5.60
CA LYS A 276 21.81 28.16 -5.98
C LYS A 276 20.37 28.30 -5.46
N THR A 277 20.15 29.27 -4.55
CA THR A 277 18.84 29.63 -4.03
C THR A 277 18.50 31.06 -4.43
N VAL A 278 17.35 31.24 -5.08
CA VAL A 278 16.86 32.58 -5.45
C VAL A 278 15.59 32.84 -4.66
N ILE A 279 15.60 33.93 -3.91
CA ILE A 279 14.43 34.45 -3.20
C ILE A 279 13.94 35.69 -3.97
N THR A 280 12.75 35.57 -4.56
CA THR A 280 12.11 36.68 -5.28
C THR A 280 11.18 37.43 -4.34
N VAL A 281 11.48 38.67 -4.06
CA VAL A 281 10.60 39.56 -3.26
C VAL A 281 9.49 40.07 -4.18
N PRO A 282 8.23 39.71 -3.96
CA PRO A 282 7.12 40.14 -4.81
C PRO A 282 6.81 41.62 -4.57
N ASP A 283 6.39 42.33 -5.61
CA ASP A 283 6.02 43.76 -5.53
C ASP A 283 4.86 44.03 -4.57
N LYS A 284 4.00 43.05 -4.40
CA LYS A 284 2.91 43.04 -3.41
C LYS A 284 3.04 41.81 -2.52
N LEU A 285 3.17 42.03 -1.22
CA LEU A 285 3.09 40.90 -0.26
C LEU A 285 1.72 40.24 -0.38
N PRO A 286 1.65 38.90 -0.30
CA PRO A 286 0.37 38.18 -0.26
C PRO A 286 -0.48 38.77 0.88
N GLY A 287 -1.77 39.00 0.64
CA GLY A 287 -2.68 39.60 1.62
C GLY A 287 -2.77 38.85 2.96
N SER A 288 -2.33 37.60 3.03
CA SER A 288 -2.19 36.83 4.26
C SER A 288 -1.09 37.34 5.22
N LEU A 289 -0.17 38.16 4.76
CA LEU A 289 0.85 38.83 5.61
C LEU A 289 0.38 40.17 6.13
N ALA A 290 -0.82 40.64 5.78
CA ALA A 290 -1.36 41.93 6.20
C ALA A 290 -2.04 41.91 7.59
N ALA A 291 -2.12 40.77 8.26
CA ALA A 291 -2.61 40.71 9.63
C ALA A 291 -1.49 41.07 10.61
N LEU A 292 -1.24 42.39 10.76
CA LEU A 292 -0.45 42.88 11.86
C LEU A 292 -1.22 42.61 13.16
N ASP A 293 -0.60 41.96 14.14
CA ASP A 293 -1.15 41.81 15.50
C ASP A 293 -1.09 43.18 16.19
N VAL A 294 -2.09 44.02 15.91
CA VAL A 294 -2.19 45.36 16.48
C VAL A 294 -2.77 45.21 17.89
N LYS A 295 -1.96 45.45 18.90
CA LYS A 295 -2.42 45.61 20.28
C LYS A 295 -2.95 47.02 20.49
N HIS A 296 -4.25 47.15 20.59
CA HIS A 296 -4.88 48.43 20.93
C HIS A 296 -4.68 48.73 22.41
N LYS A 297 -3.93 49.79 22.73
CA LYS A 297 -3.78 50.31 24.08
C LYS A 297 -5.00 51.17 24.40
N ASN A 298 -5.78 50.84 25.46
CA ASN A 298 -7.01 51.52 25.87
C ASN A 298 -8.19 51.40 24.89
N ALA A 299 -8.36 50.28 24.21
CA ALA A 299 -9.48 50.08 23.30
C ALA A 299 -10.84 50.09 24.02
N PRO A 300 -11.87 50.77 23.47
CA PRO A 300 -13.25 50.66 23.93
C PRO A 300 -13.77 49.24 23.88
N GLY A 301 -14.79 48.92 24.71
CA GLY A 301 -15.31 47.56 24.83
C GLY A 301 -15.76 46.91 23.50
N ALA A 302 -16.35 47.71 22.61
CA ALA A 302 -16.76 47.28 21.27
C ALA A 302 -15.58 46.82 20.40
N VAL A 303 -14.43 47.53 20.44
CA VAL A 303 -13.22 47.17 19.70
C VAL A 303 -12.57 45.93 20.26
N LYS A 304 -12.59 45.74 21.59
CA LYS A 304 -12.13 44.50 22.23
C LYS A 304 -12.96 43.28 21.86
N ALA A 305 -14.29 43.45 21.73
CA ALA A 305 -15.21 42.39 21.33
C ALA A 305 -14.98 42.01 19.86
N GLN A 306 -14.77 42.98 18.99
CA GLN A 306 -14.47 42.78 17.58
C GLN A 306 -13.09 42.09 17.37
N ASP A 307 -12.06 42.52 18.11
CA ASP A 307 -10.73 41.91 18.08
C ASP A 307 -10.78 40.43 18.55
N LYS A 308 -11.56 40.14 19.58
CA LYS A 308 -11.79 38.79 20.04
C LYS A 308 -12.57 37.91 19.04
N ALA A 309 -13.50 38.48 18.28
CA ALA A 309 -14.28 37.80 17.26
C ALA A 309 -13.44 37.54 15.98
N LEU A 310 -12.51 38.39 15.65
CA LEU A 310 -11.66 38.30 14.47
C LEU A 310 -10.37 37.46 14.70
N ARG A 311 -10.00 37.26 15.96
CA ARG A 311 -8.91 36.30 16.26
C ARG A 311 -9.40 34.90 16.01
N PRO A 312 -8.76 34.12 15.11
CA PRO A 312 -9.04 32.69 15.03
C PRO A 312 -8.82 32.11 16.43
N PRO A 313 -9.67 31.18 16.88
CA PRO A 313 -9.45 30.51 18.16
C PRO A 313 -8.04 29.98 18.19
N THR A 314 -7.26 30.43 19.17
CA THR A 314 -5.98 29.76 19.49
C THR A 314 -6.35 28.35 19.95
N THR A 315 -6.51 27.46 19.01
CA THR A 315 -6.46 26.04 19.28
C THR A 315 -5.03 25.75 19.72
N SER A 316 -4.76 25.92 21.01
CA SER A 316 -3.79 25.09 21.70
C SER A 316 -4.38 23.67 21.77
N GLY A 317 -4.82 23.16 20.62
CA GLY A 317 -5.00 21.76 20.39
C GLY A 317 -3.59 21.16 20.46
N LYS A 318 -3.37 20.25 21.38
CA LYS A 318 -2.40 19.21 21.19
C LYS A 318 -2.71 18.66 19.79
N GLY A 319 -2.04 19.18 18.78
CA GLY A 319 -2.05 18.62 17.45
C GLY A 319 -1.61 17.19 17.64
N GLY A 320 -2.48 16.26 17.38
CA GLY A 320 -2.08 14.92 16.99
C GLY A 320 -1.31 15.07 15.68
N GLY A 321 -0.16 15.70 15.72
CA GLY A 321 0.81 15.68 14.64
C GLY A 321 1.14 14.21 14.45
N SER A 322 1.04 13.70 13.23
CA SER A 322 1.78 12.52 12.83
C SER A 322 3.16 12.67 13.46
N GLY A 323 3.54 11.77 14.36
CA GLY A 323 4.73 11.93 15.22
C GLY A 323 6.07 11.86 14.48
N LEU A 324 6.14 12.54 13.32
CA LEU A 324 7.35 12.69 12.52
C LEU A 324 8.37 13.53 13.26
N ALA A 325 9.51 12.95 13.61
CA ALA A 325 10.64 13.68 14.16
C ALA A 325 11.60 14.07 13.03
N LEU A 326 12.07 15.33 13.06
CA LEU A 326 13.01 15.86 12.07
C LEU A 326 14.32 16.23 12.77
N ASP A 327 15.43 15.68 12.29
CA ASP A 327 16.80 15.99 12.66
C ASP A 327 17.62 16.25 11.38
N VAL A 328 17.28 17.34 10.68
CA VAL A 328 17.83 17.68 9.37
C VAL A 328 18.66 18.94 9.46
N THR A 329 19.92 18.84 9.09
CA THR A 329 20.82 19.98 8.93
C THR A 329 20.69 20.53 7.51
N VAL A 330 20.46 21.83 7.38
CA VAL A 330 20.43 22.54 6.09
C VAL A 330 21.68 23.39 5.94
N ASN A 331 22.49 23.08 4.93
CA ASN A 331 23.68 23.83 4.57
C ASN A 331 23.41 24.71 3.35
N ALA A 332 23.68 25.99 3.47
CA ALA A 332 23.51 26.96 2.39
C ALA A 332 24.79 27.82 2.21
N PRO A 333 25.91 27.21 1.71
CA PRO A 333 27.16 27.95 1.58
C PRO A 333 27.09 28.92 0.40
N ASN A 334 26.98 30.24 0.68
CA ASN A 334 27.27 31.36 -0.21
C ASN A 334 26.57 31.47 -1.58
N GLN A 335 25.35 30.91 -1.73
CA GLN A 335 24.61 30.95 -3.00
C GLN A 335 23.14 31.34 -2.82
N ILE A 336 22.86 32.20 -1.85
CA ILE A 336 21.51 32.76 -1.67
C ILE A 336 21.47 34.13 -2.34
N PHE A 337 20.61 34.29 -3.33
CA PHE A 337 20.38 35.49 -4.08
C PHE A 337 18.99 36.03 -3.75
N ILE A 338 18.91 37.30 -3.45
CA ILE A 338 17.63 38.00 -3.26
C ILE A 338 17.46 38.94 -4.47
N GLN A 339 16.32 38.85 -5.12
CA GLN A 339 15.97 39.72 -6.26
C GLN A 339 14.55 40.27 -6.13
N GLY A 340 14.31 41.44 -6.67
CA GLY A 340 13.02 42.13 -6.67
C GLY A 340 13.11 43.51 -6.00
N ARG A 341 12.12 44.39 -6.22
CA ARG A 341 12.01 45.73 -5.68
C ARG A 341 13.28 46.61 -5.84
N GLY A 342 14.03 46.42 -6.92
CA GLY A 342 15.24 47.23 -7.19
C GLY A 342 16.48 46.80 -6.40
N VAL A 343 16.50 45.60 -5.86
CA VAL A 343 17.69 44.96 -5.27
C VAL A 343 18.33 44.01 -6.27
#